data_623b69fecc977da48e323a71acc60131
#
_entry.id   623b69fecc977da48e323a71acc60131
#
_cell.length_a   1.000
_cell.length_b   1.000
_cell.length_c   1.000
_cell.angle_alpha   90.00
_cell.angle_beta   90.00
_cell.angle_gamma   90.00
#
_symmetry.space_group_name_H-M   'P 1'
#
loop_
_entity.id
_entity.type
_entity.pdbx_description
1 polymer ?
#
loop_
_entity_poly.entity_id
_entity_poly.type
_entity_poly.pdbx_seq_one_letter_code
_entity_poly.pdbx_strand_id
1 'polypeptide(L)'
;LPVFAGAAAQAARWPGARLVLCCPPPAVAGTLPDTDLVRDLSIHPTFQAALAEAATEPVPARVRQRLEPTIHAPRLGRELVSGACTRWGVSGSAVPAEILASELVTNAVRHAGTVIDLRITLRDHQLRVSVHDRADQPPQLQAPAESDDHGRGLLIVDSVATGWGNVPVPDGKVVWASLCVTPPRQRRAEPASVDAG
;
A
#
# COMPACT_ATOMS: atom_id res chain seq x y z
N LEU A 1 16.45 5.43 20.48
CA LEU A 1 15.16 5.78 19.84
C LEU A 1 15.28 6.05 18.33
N PRO A 2 16.30 6.78 17.79
CA PRO A 2 16.41 7.04 16.34
C PRO A 2 16.45 5.77 15.48
N VAL A 3 17.02 4.67 16.00
CA VAL A 3 17.11 3.38 15.28
C VAL A 3 15.72 2.79 15.01
N PHE A 4 14.80 2.88 15.96
CA PHE A 4 13.44 2.36 15.80
C PHE A 4 12.63 3.21 14.81
N ALA A 5 12.82 4.55 14.83
CA ALA A 5 12.22 5.45 13.85
C ALA A 5 12.70 5.13 12.43
N GLY A 6 14.00 4.92 12.27
CA GLY A 6 14.58 4.52 11.00
C GLY A 6 14.06 3.16 10.52
N ALA A 7 13.98 2.17 11.42
CA ALA A 7 13.45 0.85 11.09
C ALA A 7 11.94 0.89 10.75
N ALA A 8 11.14 1.69 11.46
CA ALA A 8 9.72 1.88 11.17
C ALA A 8 9.53 2.57 9.81
N ALA A 9 10.29 3.63 9.54
CA ALA A 9 10.28 4.29 8.24
C ALA A 9 10.72 3.35 7.10
N GLN A 10 11.71 2.49 7.35
CA GLN A 10 12.14 1.46 6.42
C GLN A 10 11.03 0.42 6.19
N ALA A 11 10.41 -0.10 7.26
CA ALA A 11 9.32 -1.06 7.17
C ALA A 11 8.11 -0.49 6.43
N ALA A 12 7.78 0.79 6.68
CA ALA A 12 6.69 1.48 5.98
C ALA A 12 6.89 1.55 4.45
N ARG A 13 8.12 1.44 3.97
CA ARG A 13 8.45 1.38 2.53
C ARG A 13 8.10 0.02 1.91
N TRP A 14 7.96 -1.05 2.71
CA TRP A 14 7.64 -2.39 2.20
C TRP A 14 6.13 -2.61 2.16
N PRO A 15 5.56 -2.97 1.00
CA PRO A 15 4.13 -3.22 0.87
C PRO A 15 3.63 -4.31 1.83
N GLY A 16 2.84 -3.92 2.84
CA GLY A 16 2.27 -4.85 3.81
C GLY A 16 3.21 -5.32 4.92
N ALA A 17 4.41 -4.75 5.04
CA ALA A 17 5.27 -4.99 6.19
C ALA A 17 4.76 -4.24 7.43
N ARG A 18 4.87 -4.87 8.59
CA ARG A 18 4.72 -4.24 9.91
C ARG A 18 6.00 -4.43 10.69
N LEU A 19 6.39 -3.39 11.40
CA LEU A 19 7.44 -3.50 12.39
C LEU A 19 6.78 -3.78 13.74
N VAL A 20 7.25 -4.84 14.40
CA VAL A 20 6.79 -5.22 15.73
C VAL A 20 7.99 -5.30 16.65
N LEU A 21 7.90 -4.71 17.81
CA LEU A 21 8.96 -4.77 18.82
C LEU A 21 8.60 -5.84 19.85
N CYS A 22 9.45 -6.87 19.97
CA CYS A 22 9.26 -7.94 20.92
C CYS A 22 10.31 -7.88 22.03
N CYS A 23 9.89 -8.17 23.26
CA CYS A 23 10.76 -8.28 24.44
C CYS A 23 11.70 -7.08 24.62
N PRO A 24 11.23 -5.81 24.54
CA PRO A 24 12.12 -4.68 24.74
C PRO A 24 12.69 -4.72 26.17
N PRO A 25 13.96 -4.37 26.37
CA PRO A 25 14.52 -4.19 27.70
C PRO A 25 13.69 -3.18 28.53
N PRO A 26 13.59 -3.31 29.86
CA PRO A 26 12.76 -2.42 30.69
C PRO A 26 13.04 -0.93 30.48
N ALA A 27 14.31 -0.56 30.28
CA ALA A 27 14.72 0.80 30.01
C ALA A 27 14.15 1.35 28.67
N VAL A 28 13.95 0.49 27.69
CA VAL A 28 13.36 0.86 26.39
C VAL A 28 11.84 0.86 26.48
N ALA A 29 11.26 -0.16 27.13
CA ALA A 29 9.82 -0.27 27.32
C ALA A 29 9.22 0.95 28.09
N GLY A 30 9.96 1.49 29.06
CA GLY A 30 9.52 2.64 29.83
C GLY A 30 9.59 4.00 29.11
N THR A 31 10.40 4.10 28.05
CA THR A 31 10.59 5.37 27.29
C THR A 31 9.80 5.43 25.99
N LEU A 32 9.33 4.31 25.48
CA LEU A 32 8.59 4.24 24.22
C LEU A 32 7.20 4.91 24.26
N PRO A 33 6.38 4.77 25.35
CA PRO A 33 5.04 5.35 25.40
C PRO A 33 4.98 6.88 25.21
N ASP A 34 6.06 7.57 25.53
CA ASP A 34 6.14 9.05 25.49
C ASP A 34 6.55 9.60 24.12
N THR A 35 6.68 8.75 23.10
CA THR A 35 7.11 9.15 21.76
C THR A 35 6.03 8.91 20.72
N ASP A 36 5.88 9.81 19.75
CA ASP A 36 4.98 9.68 18.60
C ASP A 36 5.24 8.40 17.76
N LEU A 37 6.40 7.77 17.97
CA LEU A 37 6.79 6.50 17.34
C LEU A 37 5.89 5.32 17.70
N VAL A 38 5.21 5.37 18.85
CA VAL A 38 4.40 4.25 19.36
C VAL A 38 3.07 4.10 18.62
N ARG A 39 2.62 5.16 17.94
CA ARG A 39 1.34 5.10 17.19
C ARG A 39 1.35 4.05 16.08
N ASP A 40 2.53 3.77 15.52
CA ASP A 40 2.69 2.85 14.39
C ASP A 40 3.50 1.59 14.74
N LEU A 41 3.93 1.43 16.00
CA LEU A 41 4.78 0.34 16.46
C LEU A 41 4.06 -0.52 17.50
N SER A 42 3.70 -1.74 17.14
CA SER A 42 3.16 -2.71 18.10
C SER A 42 4.28 -3.23 19.00
N ILE A 43 4.05 -3.17 20.32
CA ILE A 43 5.03 -3.64 21.34
C ILE A 43 4.45 -4.84 22.06
N HIS A 44 5.20 -5.93 22.10
CA HIS A 44 4.76 -7.17 22.73
C HIS A 44 5.79 -7.67 23.77
N PRO A 45 5.31 -8.21 24.90
CA PRO A 45 6.19 -8.74 25.94
C PRO A 45 6.95 -9.99 25.51
N THR A 46 6.41 -10.74 24.53
CA THR A 46 7.03 -11.97 24.01
C THR A 46 6.84 -12.09 22.51
N PHE A 47 7.70 -12.85 21.86
CA PHE A 47 7.56 -13.19 20.44
C PHE A 47 6.25 -13.95 20.14
N GLN A 48 5.85 -14.87 21.06
CA GLN A 48 4.58 -15.59 20.93
C GLN A 48 3.37 -14.65 20.96
N ALA A 49 3.38 -13.63 21.82
CA ALA A 49 2.31 -12.64 21.87
C ALA A 49 2.20 -11.85 20.55
N ALA A 50 3.33 -11.47 19.99
CA ALA A 50 3.38 -10.81 18.68
C ALA A 50 2.83 -11.69 17.54
N LEU A 51 3.20 -12.97 17.53
CA LEU A 51 2.69 -13.93 16.55
C LEU A 51 1.19 -14.20 16.71
N ALA A 52 0.71 -14.31 17.96
CA ALA A 52 -0.71 -14.51 18.24
C ALA A 52 -1.55 -13.33 17.74
N GLU A 53 -1.10 -12.10 17.98
CA GLU A 53 -1.78 -10.89 17.43
C GLU A 53 -1.74 -10.90 15.92
N ALA A 54 -0.59 -11.18 15.30
CA ALA A 54 -0.47 -11.25 13.84
C ALA A 54 -1.37 -12.35 13.23
N ALA A 55 -1.61 -13.45 13.96
CA ALA A 55 -2.48 -14.54 13.51
C ALA A 55 -3.99 -14.21 13.66
N THR A 56 -4.35 -13.33 14.59
CA THR A 56 -5.74 -12.88 14.81
C THR A 56 -6.13 -11.73 13.90
N GLU A 57 -5.16 -11.05 13.28
CA GLU A 57 -5.47 -9.99 12.33
C GLU A 57 -6.17 -10.54 11.08
N PRO A 58 -7.19 -9.83 10.58
CA PRO A 58 -7.82 -10.22 9.32
C PRO A 58 -6.77 -10.29 8.21
N VAL A 59 -6.79 -11.40 7.46
CA VAL A 59 -5.92 -11.52 6.28
C VAL A 59 -6.27 -10.36 5.34
N PRO A 60 -5.28 -9.54 4.93
CA PRO A 60 -5.58 -8.41 4.06
C PRO A 60 -6.21 -8.90 2.77
N ALA A 61 -7.28 -8.23 2.35
CA ALA A 61 -7.87 -8.48 1.05
C ALA A 61 -6.83 -8.15 -0.02
N ARG A 62 -6.55 -9.08 -0.94
CA ARG A 62 -5.52 -8.89 -1.95
C ARG A 62 -5.93 -9.47 -3.31
N VAL A 63 -5.46 -8.79 -4.34
CA VAL A 63 -5.44 -9.26 -5.72
C VAL A 63 -3.99 -9.24 -6.19
N ARG A 64 -3.57 -10.28 -6.89
CA ARG A 64 -2.28 -10.33 -7.56
C ARG A 64 -2.49 -10.77 -9.00
N GLN A 65 -1.89 -10.06 -9.93
CA GLN A 65 -1.95 -10.37 -11.34
C GLN A 65 -0.60 -10.13 -12.01
N ARG A 66 -0.19 -11.08 -12.83
CA ARG A 66 0.96 -10.96 -13.71
C ARG A 66 0.51 -10.34 -15.02
N LEU A 67 1.21 -9.29 -15.47
CA LEU A 67 0.92 -8.56 -16.69
C LEU A 67 2.13 -8.61 -17.62
N GLU A 68 1.87 -8.80 -18.89
CA GLU A 68 2.89 -8.62 -19.92
C GLU A 68 3.14 -7.12 -20.15
N PRO A 69 4.40 -6.70 -20.46
CA PRO A 69 4.76 -5.30 -20.62
C PRO A 69 4.30 -4.75 -21.97
N THR A 70 3.00 -4.67 -22.16
CA THR A 70 2.35 -4.19 -23.39
C THR A 70 1.65 -2.86 -23.17
N ILE A 71 1.29 -2.17 -24.26
CA ILE A 71 0.50 -0.92 -24.23
C ILE A 71 -0.89 -1.13 -23.57
N HIS A 72 -1.36 -2.36 -23.44
CA HIS A 72 -2.63 -2.69 -22.82
C HIS A 72 -2.53 -2.92 -21.30
N ALA A 73 -1.31 -3.13 -20.77
CA ALA A 73 -1.11 -3.42 -19.36
C ALA A 73 -1.68 -2.34 -18.41
N PRO A 74 -1.54 -1.03 -18.67
CA PRO A 74 -2.14 0.00 -17.81
C PRO A 74 -3.67 -0.08 -17.76
N ARG A 75 -4.33 -0.41 -18.87
CA ARG A 75 -5.78 -0.60 -18.90
C ARG A 75 -6.19 -1.79 -18.03
N LEU A 76 -5.51 -2.93 -18.17
CA LEU A 76 -5.75 -4.11 -17.32
C LEU A 76 -5.53 -3.79 -15.84
N GLY A 77 -4.51 -3.01 -15.53
CA GLY A 77 -4.25 -2.53 -14.16
C GLY A 77 -5.43 -1.75 -13.59
N ARG A 78 -6.01 -0.83 -14.35
CA ARG A 78 -7.20 -0.07 -13.94
C ARG A 78 -8.40 -0.98 -13.70
N GLU A 79 -8.69 -1.89 -14.63
CA GLU A 79 -9.82 -2.83 -14.52
C GLU A 79 -9.69 -3.70 -13.26
N LEU A 80 -8.49 -4.18 -12.96
CA LEU A 80 -8.22 -4.99 -11.76
C LEU A 80 -8.44 -4.21 -10.47
N VAL A 81 -7.95 -2.96 -10.42
CA VAL A 81 -8.11 -2.09 -9.25
C VAL A 81 -9.57 -1.71 -9.05
N SER A 82 -10.27 -1.32 -10.11
CA SER A 82 -11.70 -0.99 -10.07
C SER A 82 -12.54 -2.15 -9.55
N GLY A 83 -12.30 -3.35 -10.08
CA GLY A 83 -12.94 -4.58 -9.61
C GLY A 83 -12.62 -4.93 -8.16
N ALA A 84 -11.39 -4.69 -7.72
CA ALA A 84 -10.98 -4.86 -6.32
C ALA A 84 -11.71 -3.88 -5.41
N CYS A 85 -11.75 -2.59 -5.76
CA CYS A 85 -12.47 -1.56 -5.00
C CYS A 85 -13.95 -1.87 -4.84
N THR A 86 -14.59 -2.33 -5.91
CA THR A 86 -16.00 -2.74 -5.90
C THR A 86 -16.22 -3.94 -4.96
N ARG A 87 -15.38 -4.97 -5.10
CA ARG A 87 -15.48 -6.20 -4.28
C ARG A 87 -15.27 -5.93 -2.79
N TRP A 88 -14.41 -4.96 -2.47
CA TRP A 88 -14.06 -4.64 -1.10
C TRP A 88 -14.91 -3.49 -0.51
N GLY A 89 -15.91 -2.99 -1.25
CA GLY A 89 -16.83 -1.97 -0.78
C GLY A 89 -16.22 -0.57 -0.64
N VAL A 90 -15.13 -0.29 -1.36
CA VAL A 90 -14.40 1.00 -1.35
C VAL A 90 -14.47 1.69 -2.71
N SER A 91 -15.56 1.54 -3.42
CA SER A 91 -15.76 2.08 -4.79
C SER A 91 -15.58 3.60 -4.88
N GLY A 92 -15.78 4.33 -3.77
CA GLY A 92 -15.51 5.78 -3.71
C GLY A 92 -14.03 6.14 -3.96
N SER A 93 -13.13 5.19 -3.79
CA SER A 93 -11.69 5.35 -4.04
C SER A 93 -11.22 4.72 -5.35
N ALA A 94 -12.14 4.22 -6.19
CA ALA A 94 -11.78 3.53 -7.41
C ALA A 94 -11.01 4.45 -8.39
N VAL A 95 -11.52 5.65 -8.64
CA VAL A 95 -10.90 6.59 -9.60
C VAL A 95 -9.46 6.95 -9.20
N PRO A 96 -9.17 7.44 -7.99
CA PRO A 96 -7.79 7.70 -7.61
C PRO A 96 -6.92 6.44 -7.62
N ALA A 97 -7.44 5.27 -7.26
CA ALA A 97 -6.70 4.01 -7.31
C ALA A 97 -6.37 3.58 -8.76
N GLU A 98 -7.30 3.79 -9.70
CA GLU A 98 -7.08 3.55 -11.13
C GLU A 98 -5.99 4.45 -11.71
N ILE A 99 -5.94 5.72 -11.31
CA ILE A 99 -4.87 6.64 -11.68
C ILE A 99 -3.53 6.09 -11.20
N LEU A 100 -3.41 5.73 -9.92
CA LEU A 100 -2.19 5.16 -9.37
C LEU A 100 -1.76 3.88 -10.11
N ALA A 101 -2.69 2.96 -10.35
CA ALA A 101 -2.39 1.73 -11.08
C ALA A 101 -1.92 2.02 -12.51
N SER A 102 -2.58 2.95 -13.20
CA SER A 102 -2.22 3.35 -14.55
C SER A 102 -0.79 3.89 -14.62
N GLU A 103 -0.43 4.81 -13.72
CA GLU A 103 0.89 5.44 -13.70
C GLU A 103 2.00 4.45 -13.32
N LEU A 104 1.78 3.63 -12.27
CA LEU A 104 2.77 2.65 -11.86
C LEU A 104 3.02 1.57 -12.91
N VAL A 105 1.96 1.07 -13.56
CA VAL A 105 2.08 0.06 -14.62
C VAL A 105 2.71 0.68 -15.88
N THR A 106 2.33 1.92 -16.25
CA THR A 106 2.93 2.64 -17.38
C THR A 106 4.44 2.82 -17.17
N ASN A 107 4.84 3.19 -15.96
CA ASN A 107 6.26 3.34 -15.61
C ASN A 107 7.00 2.01 -15.77
N ALA A 108 6.43 0.90 -15.31
CA ALA A 108 7.05 -0.42 -15.47
C ALA A 108 7.14 -0.84 -16.95
N VAL A 109 6.10 -0.62 -17.75
CA VAL A 109 6.11 -0.90 -19.19
C VAL A 109 7.21 -0.13 -19.90
N ARG A 110 7.35 1.18 -19.59
CA ARG A 110 8.29 2.07 -20.27
C ARG A 110 9.75 1.85 -19.86
N HIS A 111 9.99 1.67 -18.57
CA HIS A 111 11.33 1.70 -18.03
C HIS A 111 11.93 0.31 -17.78
N ALA A 112 11.08 -0.68 -17.53
CA ALA A 112 11.56 -2.03 -17.28
C ALA A 112 11.43 -2.93 -18.51
N GLY A 113 10.34 -2.84 -19.27
CA GLY A 113 10.07 -3.72 -20.41
C GLY A 113 10.03 -5.21 -20.03
N THR A 114 9.84 -5.50 -18.75
CA THR A 114 9.82 -6.85 -18.19
C THR A 114 8.42 -7.22 -17.73
N VAL A 115 8.20 -8.49 -17.46
CA VAL A 115 6.94 -8.95 -16.84
C VAL A 115 6.71 -8.22 -15.53
N ILE A 116 5.46 -7.80 -15.32
CA ILE A 116 5.00 -6.95 -14.22
C ILE A 116 4.15 -7.80 -13.28
N ASP A 117 4.51 -7.83 -12.01
CA ASP A 117 3.66 -8.39 -10.96
C ASP A 117 2.89 -7.24 -10.28
N LEU A 118 1.63 -7.05 -10.66
CA LEU A 118 0.72 -6.09 -10.02
C LEU A 118 0.10 -6.72 -8.78
N ARG A 119 0.15 -6.01 -7.66
CA ARG A 119 -0.50 -6.40 -6.41
C ARG A 119 -1.32 -5.23 -5.86
N ILE A 120 -2.55 -5.54 -5.47
CA ILE A 120 -3.48 -4.61 -4.84
C ILE A 120 -3.83 -5.21 -3.48
N THR A 121 -3.75 -4.42 -2.42
CA THR A 121 -4.08 -4.85 -1.06
C THR A 121 -4.93 -3.81 -0.36
N LEU A 122 -5.91 -4.27 0.43
CA LEU A 122 -6.66 -3.44 1.34
C LEU A 122 -6.45 -3.96 2.76
N ARG A 123 -5.94 -3.08 3.63
CA ARG A 123 -5.73 -3.34 5.06
C ARG A 123 -5.92 -2.04 5.84
N ASP A 124 -6.59 -2.10 6.98
CA ASP A 124 -6.70 -0.98 7.93
C ASP A 124 -7.04 0.36 7.27
N HIS A 125 -8.01 0.35 6.35
CA HIS A 125 -8.42 1.52 5.55
C HIS A 125 -7.32 2.07 4.62
N GLN A 126 -6.26 1.33 4.37
CA GLN A 126 -5.27 1.63 3.36
C GLN A 126 -5.41 0.70 2.15
N LEU A 127 -5.74 1.29 1.02
CA LEU A 127 -5.64 0.64 -0.28
C LEU A 127 -4.24 0.90 -0.84
N ARG A 128 -3.51 -0.17 -1.14
CA ARG A 128 -2.17 -0.07 -1.72
C ARG A 128 -2.11 -0.77 -3.06
N VAL A 129 -1.55 -0.08 -4.02
CA VAL A 129 -1.18 -0.62 -5.33
C VAL A 129 0.32 -0.74 -5.38
N SER A 130 0.85 -1.89 -5.76
CA SER A 130 2.29 -2.11 -5.92
C SER A 130 2.58 -2.86 -7.20
N VAL A 131 3.65 -2.46 -7.85
CA VAL A 131 4.15 -3.00 -9.11
C VAL A 131 5.58 -3.45 -8.90
N HIS A 132 5.83 -4.75 -9.09
CA HIS A 132 7.16 -5.33 -9.14
C HIS A 132 7.54 -5.54 -10.59
N ASP A 133 8.66 -4.97 -10.99
CA ASP A 133 9.32 -5.17 -12.28
C ASP A 133 10.76 -5.64 -12.06
N ARG A 134 11.39 -6.23 -13.08
CA ARG A 134 12.72 -6.82 -13.00
C ARG A 134 13.84 -5.91 -13.50
N ALA A 135 13.63 -4.59 -13.53
CA ALA A 135 14.68 -3.65 -13.89
C ALA A 135 15.48 -3.20 -12.67
N ASP A 136 16.80 -3.23 -12.77
CA ASP A 136 17.72 -2.83 -11.69
C ASP A 136 17.75 -1.30 -11.45
N GLN A 137 17.25 -0.51 -12.39
CA GLN A 137 17.28 0.95 -12.28
C GLN A 137 16.16 1.47 -11.40
N PRO A 138 16.46 2.33 -10.40
CA PRO A 138 15.41 2.99 -9.61
C PRO A 138 14.54 3.88 -10.50
N PRO A 139 13.25 4.05 -10.19
CA PRO A 139 12.42 5.04 -10.87
C PRO A 139 13.01 6.41 -10.62
N GLN A 140 13.31 7.14 -11.70
CA GLN A 140 13.81 8.50 -11.61
C GLN A 140 12.62 9.45 -11.56
N LEU A 141 12.56 10.30 -10.53
CA LEU A 141 11.83 11.56 -10.59
C LEU A 141 12.57 12.45 -11.59
N GLN A 142 12.20 12.38 -12.85
CA GLN A 142 12.69 13.35 -13.80
C GLN A 142 11.96 14.68 -13.54
N ALA A 143 12.76 15.74 -13.29
CA ALA A 143 12.21 17.08 -13.35
C ALA A 143 11.55 17.26 -14.73
N PRO A 144 10.34 17.87 -14.82
CA PRO A 144 9.66 18.05 -16.08
C PRO A 144 10.54 18.94 -16.98
N ALA A 145 11.10 18.36 -18.03
CA ALA A 145 11.58 19.15 -19.15
C ALA A 145 10.36 19.75 -19.82
N GLU A 146 10.37 21.03 -20.14
CA GLU A 146 9.23 21.81 -20.65
C GLU A 146 8.57 21.24 -21.91
N SER A 147 9.12 20.21 -22.53
CA SER A 147 8.65 19.60 -23.78
C SER A 147 8.19 18.15 -23.69
N ASP A 148 8.25 17.50 -22.52
CA ASP A 148 7.94 16.07 -22.42
C ASP A 148 6.66 15.81 -21.60
N ASP A 149 5.63 15.30 -22.28
CA ASP A 149 4.44 14.69 -21.65
C ASP A 149 4.80 13.48 -20.75
N HIS A 150 6.08 13.14 -20.65
CA HIS A 150 6.59 11.87 -20.18
C HIS A 150 7.10 11.85 -18.72
N GLY A 151 7.27 13.01 -18.06
CA GLY A 151 7.76 13.11 -16.67
C GLY A 151 6.68 13.29 -15.60
N ARG A 152 5.41 13.40 -15.99
CA ARG A 152 4.31 13.78 -15.09
C ARG A 152 3.74 12.63 -14.26
N GLY A 153 4.01 11.37 -14.62
CA GLY A 153 3.38 10.21 -13.98
C GLY A 153 3.63 10.13 -12.49
N LEU A 154 4.87 10.31 -12.03
CA LEU A 154 5.22 10.31 -10.61
C LEU A 154 4.71 11.56 -9.88
N LEU A 155 4.59 12.70 -10.54
CA LEU A 155 3.95 13.90 -9.98
C LEU A 155 2.46 13.66 -9.75
N ILE A 156 1.79 12.96 -10.66
CA ILE A 156 0.39 12.55 -10.49
C ILE A 156 0.29 11.59 -9.30
N VAL A 157 1.17 10.59 -9.22
CA VAL A 157 1.22 9.67 -8.07
C VAL A 157 1.40 10.44 -6.78
N ASP A 158 2.34 11.39 -6.71
CA ASP A 158 2.61 12.21 -5.53
C ASP A 158 1.40 13.06 -5.12
N SER A 159 0.65 13.58 -6.08
CA SER A 159 -0.54 14.40 -5.81
C SER A 159 -1.76 13.60 -5.36
N VAL A 160 -1.85 12.32 -5.74
CA VAL A 160 -3.03 11.47 -5.51
C VAL A 160 -2.83 10.54 -4.31
N ALA A 161 -1.61 10.04 -4.10
CA ALA A 161 -1.31 9.07 -3.07
C ALA A 161 -1.18 9.72 -1.68
N THR A 162 -1.61 9.03 -0.64
CA THR A 162 -1.27 9.38 0.75
C THR A 162 0.18 9.07 1.09
N GLY A 163 0.80 8.21 0.29
CA GLY A 163 2.22 7.90 0.36
C GLY A 163 2.61 6.97 -0.77
N TRP A 164 3.83 7.09 -1.25
CA TRP A 164 4.38 6.23 -2.28
C TRP A 164 5.88 6.05 -2.10
N GLY A 165 6.45 5.09 -2.79
CA GLY A 165 7.88 4.84 -2.74
C GLY A 165 8.32 3.70 -3.64
N ASN A 166 9.64 3.46 -3.64
CA ASN A 166 10.21 2.30 -4.30
C ASN A 166 11.12 1.54 -3.34
N VAL A 167 11.24 0.24 -3.55
CA VAL A 167 12.10 -0.66 -2.80
C VAL A 167 12.85 -1.54 -3.78
N PRO A 168 14.20 -1.51 -3.78
CA PRO A 168 14.98 -2.48 -4.54
C PRO A 168 14.79 -3.87 -3.91
N VAL A 169 14.67 -4.88 -4.77
CA VAL A 169 14.60 -6.29 -4.40
C VAL A 169 15.64 -7.07 -5.20
N PRO A 170 15.99 -8.32 -4.79
CA PRO A 170 17.06 -9.08 -5.47
C PRO A 170 16.85 -9.29 -6.97
N ASP A 171 15.60 -9.31 -7.43
CA ASP A 171 15.21 -9.55 -8.82
C ASP A 171 14.52 -8.33 -9.47
N GLY A 172 14.88 -7.10 -9.06
CA GLY A 172 14.34 -5.87 -9.62
C GLY A 172 13.95 -4.84 -8.57
N LYS A 173 12.77 -4.24 -8.72
CA LYS A 173 12.24 -3.24 -7.78
C LYS A 173 10.73 -3.36 -7.60
N VAL A 174 10.26 -2.90 -6.46
CA VAL A 174 8.83 -2.72 -6.18
C VAL A 174 8.53 -1.22 -6.05
N VAL A 175 7.69 -0.69 -6.92
CA VAL A 175 7.14 0.66 -6.80
C VAL A 175 5.72 0.54 -6.25
N TRP A 176 5.39 1.35 -5.25
CA TRP A 176 4.08 1.27 -4.60
C TRP A 176 3.51 2.66 -4.32
N ALA A 177 2.19 2.72 -4.25
CA ALA A 177 1.44 3.89 -3.80
C ALA A 177 0.24 3.45 -2.95
N SER A 178 -0.15 4.27 -2.00
CA SER A 178 -1.26 4.00 -1.08
C SER A 178 -2.27 5.14 -1.03
N LEU A 179 -3.51 4.77 -0.75
CA LEU A 179 -4.64 5.67 -0.53
C LEU A 179 -5.29 5.35 0.81
N CYS A 180 -5.66 6.37 1.57
CA CYS A 180 -6.59 6.20 2.68
C CYS A 180 -8.00 6.05 2.12
N VAL A 181 -8.69 4.96 2.46
CA VAL A 181 -10.04 4.68 1.97
C VAL A 181 -11.03 4.65 3.13
N THR A 182 -12.20 5.21 2.90
CA THR A 182 -13.29 5.16 3.88
C THR A 182 -14.05 3.84 3.69
N PRO A 183 -14.19 3.01 4.73
CA PRO A 183 -15.02 1.81 4.64
C PRO A 183 -16.47 2.18 4.34
N PRO A 184 -17.22 1.28 3.71
CA PRO A 184 -18.64 1.49 3.56
C PRO A 184 -19.27 1.69 4.95
N ARG A 185 -20.06 2.75 5.11
CA ARG A 185 -20.87 2.89 6.32
C ARG A 185 -21.71 1.62 6.45
N GLN A 186 -21.48 0.83 7.49
CA GLN A 186 -22.42 -0.23 7.85
C GLN A 186 -23.79 0.42 7.99
N ARG A 187 -24.72 0.09 7.08
CA ARG A 187 -26.14 0.44 7.30
C ARG A 187 -26.50 -0.18 8.65
N ARG A 188 -26.72 0.66 9.66
CA ARG A 188 -27.42 0.22 10.87
C ARG A 188 -28.70 -0.41 10.35
N ALA A 189 -28.89 -1.69 10.64
CA ALA A 189 -30.20 -2.29 10.48
C ALA A 189 -31.16 -1.43 11.29
N GLU A 190 -32.11 -0.77 10.62
CA GLU A 190 -33.23 -0.14 11.31
C GLU A 190 -33.90 -1.23 12.13
N PRO A 191 -34.15 -1.01 13.43
CA PRO A 191 -34.94 -1.96 14.21
C PRO A 191 -36.30 -2.03 13.53
N ALA A 192 -36.71 -3.25 13.16
CA ALA A 192 -38.04 -3.51 12.64
C ALA A 192 -39.05 -2.89 13.62
N SER A 193 -39.83 -1.91 13.16
CA SER A 193 -40.96 -1.39 13.90
C SER A 193 -41.90 -2.55 14.12
N VAL A 194 -41.98 -3.01 15.37
CA VAL A 194 -43.02 -3.93 15.81
C VAL A 194 -44.30 -3.10 15.87
N ASP A 195 -45.08 -3.21 14.81
CA ASP A 195 -46.49 -2.75 14.85
C ASP A 195 -47.21 -3.61 15.88
N ALA A 196 -47.50 -2.98 17.02
CA ALA A 196 -48.45 -3.53 17.99
C ALA A 196 -49.84 -3.12 17.51
N GLY A 197 -50.57 -4.09 16.91
CA GLY A 197 -52.03 -4.06 16.70
C GLY A 197 -52.76 -4.57 17.94
#